data_ebda55f53f4e6385b8bdaf526f311e51
#
_entry.id   ebda55f53f4e6385b8bdaf526f311e51
#
_cell.length_a   1.000
_cell.length_b   1.000
_cell.length_c   1.000
_cell.angle_alpha   90.00
_cell.angle_beta   90.00
_cell.angle_gamma   90.00
#
_symmetry.space_group_name_H-M   'P 1'
#
loop_
_entity.id
_entity.type
_entity.pdbx_description
1 polymer ?
#
loop_
_entity_poly.entity_id
_entity_poly.type
_entity_poly.pdbx_seq_one_letter_code
_entity_poly.pdbx_strand_id
1 'polypeptide(L)'
;MIHVSASLAADEARLATLPQLWRRRCTQWDDRPALRHKERGIWQGLSWGGYFSETRAMGLAMAEAGLQAGEVVSILSDNRPRWLVVDMAAQAMGFVSHGMYPCSTAAQVGHALAEAGSRVVFVENADQLVKVLAVRDTCPDLRHIVVLDTRGLSRFTDPQVGSYDEWLARGTQAAAREPALFDSRIDAGTGDRIAFLAATAGSTGPARLIARRQHEFLREVRAMSHWLQLRPGDRTLSIMSLAHYGERMLAQKAMLMHEALLHLPENGATVFNDMSEVEPHFLFAAPRFFEKLQGTTELFMQEAVPVARSAYASCLSARSSSWLQRGTRNRIRSALGLKNVRVALAGGASSPAQVADWFDAIGVPLLDCYGMAEAGFCRIAPAGRSMETASSPFDTGTQLKLAPDGEVLVRGAIARPGYWVRGTLSAAETLADGWLRTGDLGRADEQGRVHLLGRLRARAIGTRGESISPEIAEDAFRLSAYIADAIVVPAQDGHSAALLALDEERIRKHAQQQRLPFTDYASLLGLPEITALIAAQVEIANGRLTEAHRVRTIRVIPRSLHQGDEELTPSMRLNRTVVASRYANLFTEPLGV
;
A
#
# COMPACT_ATOMS: atom_id res chain seq x y z
N MET A 1 12.02 -6.95 -30.65
CA MET A 1 12.27 -8.08 -29.71
C MET A 1 13.76 -8.08 -29.41
N ILE A 2 14.14 -7.63 -28.20
CA ILE A 2 15.53 -7.76 -27.73
C ILE A 2 15.61 -9.20 -27.24
N HIS A 3 16.32 -10.05 -27.97
CA HIS A 3 16.67 -11.38 -27.52
C HIS A 3 17.59 -11.25 -26.30
N VAL A 4 17.05 -11.35 -25.08
CA VAL A 4 17.86 -11.75 -23.94
C VAL A 4 18.38 -13.14 -24.31
N SER A 5 19.69 -13.30 -24.43
CA SER A 5 20.25 -14.59 -24.84
C SER A 5 19.79 -15.67 -23.85
N ALA A 6 19.46 -16.85 -24.35
CA ALA A 6 19.00 -17.96 -23.50
C ALA A 6 20.01 -18.30 -22.38
N SER A 7 21.29 -17.99 -22.56
CA SER A 7 22.33 -18.13 -21.55
C SER A 7 22.18 -17.15 -20.39
N LEU A 8 21.81 -15.89 -20.64
CA LEU A 8 21.58 -14.89 -19.59
C LEU A 8 20.37 -15.25 -18.72
N ALA A 9 19.31 -15.76 -19.34
CA ALA A 9 18.12 -16.23 -18.61
C ALA A 9 18.43 -17.47 -17.75
N ALA A 10 19.25 -18.40 -18.24
CA ALA A 10 19.67 -19.60 -17.50
C ALA A 10 20.58 -19.24 -16.30
N ASP A 11 21.48 -18.27 -16.45
CA ASP A 11 22.34 -17.81 -15.37
C ASP A 11 21.54 -17.02 -14.30
N GLU A 12 20.55 -16.23 -14.70
CA GLU A 12 19.65 -15.56 -13.75
C GLU A 12 18.80 -16.53 -12.95
N ALA A 13 18.41 -17.66 -13.53
CA ALA A 13 17.67 -18.70 -12.83
C ALA A 13 18.45 -19.32 -11.66
N ARG A 14 19.79 -19.25 -11.71
CA ARG A 14 20.67 -19.78 -10.65
C ARG A 14 20.85 -18.83 -9.46
N LEU A 15 20.51 -17.54 -9.61
CA LEU A 15 20.61 -16.57 -8.50
C LEU A 15 19.62 -16.92 -7.39
N ALA A 16 20.14 -17.05 -6.18
CA ALA A 16 19.36 -17.50 -5.03
C ALA A 16 18.75 -16.33 -4.24
N THR A 17 19.29 -15.10 -4.38
CA THR A 17 18.91 -13.94 -3.57
C THR A 17 18.67 -12.70 -4.41
N LEU A 18 17.86 -11.78 -3.85
CA LEU A 18 17.60 -10.48 -4.46
C LEU A 18 18.88 -9.63 -4.58
N PRO A 19 19.78 -9.54 -3.56
CA PRO A 19 21.04 -8.82 -3.67
C PRO A 19 21.95 -9.32 -4.82
N GLN A 20 21.99 -10.63 -5.10
CA GLN A 20 22.74 -11.17 -6.23
C GLN A 20 22.19 -10.68 -7.56
N LEU A 21 20.87 -10.67 -7.75
CA LEU A 21 20.23 -10.11 -8.94
C LEU A 21 20.46 -8.61 -9.02
N TRP A 22 20.29 -7.87 -7.94
CA TRP A 22 20.49 -6.44 -7.87
C TRP A 22 21.93 -6.03 -8.23
N ARG A 23 22.96 -6.68 -7.66
CA ARG A 23 24.36 -6.43 -8.00
C ARG A 23 24.62 -6.65 -9.49
N ARG A 24 24.07 -7.73 -10.06
CA ARG A 24 24.18 -7.99 -11.50
C ARG A 24 23.58 -6.84 -12.33
N ARG A 25 22.43 -6.29 -11.92
CA ARG A 25 21.81 -5.14 -12.59
C ARG A 25 22.66 -3.87 -12.45
N CYS A 26 23.18 -3.60 -11.27
CA CYS A 26 24.08 -2.46 -11.06
C CYS A 26 25.30 -2.52 -11.98
N THR A 27 25.91 -3.69 -12.14
CA THR A 27 27.04 -3.87 -13.08
C THR A 27 26.61 -3.75 -14.53
N GLN A 28 25.41 -4.24 -14.89
CA GLN A 28 24.93 -4.25 -16.27
C GLN A 28 24.50 -2.86 -16.77
N TRP A 29 23.94 -2.04 -15.85
CA TRP A 29 23.28 -0.78 -16.19
C TRP A 29 23.94 0.47 -15.57
N ASP A 30 25.11 0.36 -15.06
CA ASP A 30 25.88 1.29 -14.23
C ASP A 30 25.50 2.76 -14.36
N ASP A 31 25.70 3.36 -15.55
CA ASP A 31 25.41 4.77 -15.81
C ASP A 31 23.92 5.10 -16.05
N ARG A 32 23.06 4.08 -16.15
CA ARG A 32 21.65 4.32 -16.40
C ARG A 32 20.93 4.77 -15.13
N PRO A 33 19.89 5.60 -15.25
CA PRO A 33 19.09 5.99 -14.11
C PRO A 33 18.32 4.78 -13.55
N ALA A 34 18.50 4.50 -12.26
CA ALA A 34 17.77 3.47 -11.54
C ALA A 34 16.44 4.00 -10.98
N LEU A 35 16.51 5.19 -10.39
CA LEU A 35 15.37 5.83 -9.76
C LEU A 35 15.48 7.36 -9.83
N ARG A 36 14.33 8.01 -9.67
CA ARG A 36 14.21 9.45 -9.45
C ARG A 36 13.37 9.73 -8.23
N HIS A 37 13.67 10.78 -7.51
CA HIS A 37 12.82 11.29 -6.43
C HIS A 37 12.61 12.78 -6.63
N LYS A 38 11.48 13.28 -6.15
CA LYS A 38 11.19 14.70 -6.20
C LYS A 38 11.52 15.34 -4.86
N GLU A 39 12.26 16.43 -4.89
CA GLU A 39 12.57 17.24 -3.73
C GLU A 39 12.46 18.71 -4.09
N ARG A 40 11.68 19.47 -3.32
CA ARG A 40 11.39 20.90 -3.57
C ARG A 40 10.95 21.18 -5.01
N GLY A 41 10.10 20.31 -5.53
CA GLY A 41 9.56 20.41 -6.88
C GLY A 41 10.50 19.96 -8.01
N ILE A 42 11.73 19.48 -7.71
CA ILE A 42 12.74 19.11 -8.71
C ILE A 42 13.03 17.61 -8.64
N TRP A 43 12.97 16.93 -9.80
CA TRP A 43 13.33 15.54 -9.92
C TRP A 43 14.85 15.33 -9.90
N GLN A 44 15.32 14.65 -8.86
CA GLN A 44 16.70 14.20 -8.70
C GLN A 44 16.84 12.75 -9.18
N GLY A 45 17.95 12.40 -9.80
CA GLY A 45 18.20 11.05 -10.29
C GLY A 45 19.31 10.35 -9.52
N LEU A 46 19.19 9.03 -9.37
CA LEU A 46 20.24 8.14 -8.88
C LEU A 46 20.49 7.06 -9.94
N SER A 47 21.75 6.93 -10.41
CA SER A 47 22.13 5.87 -11.33
C SER A 47 22.26 4.52 -10.62
N TRP A 48 22.32 3.42 -11.39
CA TRP A 48 22.56 2.09 -10.85
C TRP A 48 23.91 2.00 -10.14
N GLY A 49 24.97 2.60 -10.71
CA GLY A 49 26.29 2.66 -10.08
C GLY A 49 26.30 3.50 -8.81
N GLY A 50 25.60 4.64 -8.81
CA GLY A 50 25.40 5.44 -7.59
C GLY A 50 24.65 4.67 -6.51
N TYR A 51 23.57 3.98 -6.89
CA TYR A 51 22.81 3.11 -6.00
C TYR A 51 23.68 1.99 -5.41
N PHE A 52 24.53 1.36 -6.25
CA PHE A 52 25.49 0.35 -5.77
C PHE A 52 26.48 0.92 -4.75
N SER A 53 27.09 2.06 -5.09
CA SER A 53 28.13 2.69 -4.26
C SER A 53 27.61 3.11 -2.89
N GLU A 54 26.44 3.76 -2.84
CA GLU A 54 25.80 4.12 -1.57
C GLU A 54 25.38 2.90 -0.76
N THR A 55 24.79 1.89 -1.40
CA THR A 55 24.38 0.64 -0.75
C THR A 55 25.57 -0.10 -0.16
N ARG A 56 26.67 -0.19 -0.90
CA ARG A 56 27.92 -0.81 -0.42
C ARG A 56 28.47 -0.09 0.80
N ALA A 57 28.58 1.23 0.73
CA ALA A 57 29.07 2.03 1.84
C ALA A 57 28.17 1.87 3.08
N MET A 58 26.84 1.97 2.91
CA MET A 58 25.91 1.83 4.01
C MET A 58 25.95 0.43 4.64
N GLY A 59 26.04 -0.63 3.83
CA GLY A 59 26.16 -2.01 4.34
C GLY A 59 27.44 -2.22 5.15
N LEU A 60 28.56 -1.69 4.71
CA LEU A 60 29.85 -1.76 5.43
C LEU A 60 29.83 -0.92 6.71
N ALA A 61 29.16 0.24 6.71
CA ALA A 61 28.97 1.02 7.93
C ALA A 61 28.16 0.26 9.01
N MET A 62 27.12 -0.46 8.59
CA MET A 62 26.36 -1.33 9.51
C MET A 62 27.23 -2.46 10.09
N ALA A 63 28.05 -3.10 9.26
CA ALA A 63 28.98 -4.15 9.74
C ALA A 63 30.03 -3.58 10.71
N GLU A 64 30.58 -2.41 10.42
CA GLU A 64 31.53 -1.72 11.30
C GLU A 64 30.89 -1.27 12.63
N ALA A 65 29.59 -0.97 12.64
CA ALA A 65 28.80 -0.73 13.84
C ALA A 65 28.53 -2.02 14.64
N GLY A 66 29.04 -3.16 14.19
CA GLY A 66 28.98 -4.45 14.90
C GLY A 66 27.75 -5.30 14.61
N LEU A 67 26.96 -4.98 13.58
CA LEU A 67 25.82 -5.81 13.20
C LEU A 67 26.27 -7.16 12.66
N GLN A 68 25.55 -8.19 13.08
CA GLN A 68 25.77 -9.58 12.67
C GLN A 68 24.68 -10.05 11.69
N ALA A 69 25.00 -11.05 10.86
CA ALA A 69 24.02 -11.64 9.95
C ALA A 69 22.78 -12.14 10.72
N GLY A 70 21.60 -11.86 10.18
CA GLY A 70 20.31 -12.18 10.80
C GLY A 70 19.79 -11.12 11.78
N GLU A 71 20.58 -10.13 12.18
CA GLU A 71 20.09 -9.01 13.00
C GLU A 71 19.25 -8.05 12.17
N VAL A 72 18.30 -7.36 12.83
CA VAL A 72 17.27 -6.56 12.17
C VAL A 72 17.68 -5.11 12.07
N VAL A 73 17.50 -4.55 10.86
CA VAL A 73 17.63 -3.13 10.51
C VAL A 73 16.24 -2.59 10.16
N SER A 74 15.73 -1.68 10.99
CA SER A 74 14.42 -1.05 10.78
C SER A 74 14.54 0.28 10.03
N ILE A 75 13.53 0.62 9.23
CA ILE A 75 13.46 1.83 8.42
C ILE A 75 12.10 2.50 8.65
N LEU A 76 12.08 3.67 9.28
CA LEU A 76 10.90 4.47 9.59
C LEU A 76 10.94 5.74 8.72
N SER A 77 10.52 5.63 7.48
CA SER A 77 10.62 6.71 6.49
C SER A 77 9.59 6.57 5.38
N ASP A 78 9.19 7.69 4.81
CA ASP A 78 8.50 7.73 3.52
C ASP A 78 9.37 7.17 2.39
N ASN A 79 8.78 7.03 1.21
CA ASN A 79 9.46 6.51 0.03
C ASN A 79 10.56 7.48 -0.42
N ARG A 80 11.81 7.15 -0.12
CA ARG A 80 13.02 7.92 -0.44
C ARG A 80 14.09 7.02 -1.06
N PRO A 81 15.03 7.55 -1.84
CA PRO A 81 16.18 6.78 -2.33
C PRO A 81 16.94 6.11 -1.19
N ARG A 82 17.17 6.83 -0.08
CA ARG A 82 17.87 6.33 1.12
C ARG A 82 17.16 5.14 1.76
N TRP A 83 15.81 5.06 1.66
CA TRP A 83 15.04 3.88 2.09
C TRP A 83 15.48 2.62 1.32
N LEU A 84 15.53 2.71 -0.01
CA LEU A 84 15.93 1.58 -0.87
C LEU A 84 17.41 1.22 -0.69
N VAL A 85 18.28 2.20 -0.48
CA VAL A 85 19.70 1.99 -0.17
C VAL A 85 19.85 1.20 1.12
N VAL A 86 19.19 1.61 2.21
CA VAL A 86 19.26 0.93 3.52
C VAL A 86 18.67 -0.47 3.42
N ASP A 87 17.53 -0.64 2.75
CA ASP A 87 16.89 -1.93 2.53
C ASP A 87 17.81 -2.93 1.83
N MET A 88 18.38 -2.51 0.71
CA MET A 88 19.27 -3.37 -0.07
C MET A 88 20.60 -3.61 0.66
N ALA A 89 21.14 -2.61 1.35
CA ALA A 89 22.35 -2.74 2.17
C ALA A 89 22.17 -3.79 3.27
N ALA A 90 21.06 -3.76 3.98
CA ALA A 90 20.73 -4.76 4.99
C ALA A 90 20.70 -6.17 4.38
N GLN A 91 19.96 -6.37 3.30
CA GLN A 91 19.83 -7.66 2.64
C GLN A 91 21.16 -8.16 2.06
N ALA A 92 21.96 -7.28 1.44
CA ALA A 92 23.26 -7.61 0.85
C ALA A 92 24.27 -8.09 1.90
N MET A 93 24.26 -7.49 3.07
CA MET A 93 25.13 -7.88 4.20
C MET A 93 24.61 -9.10 4.99
N GLY A 94 23.42 -9.60 4.64
CA GLY A 94 22.76 -10.72 5.31
C GLY A 94 22.03 -10.33 6.59
N PHE A 95 21.75 -9.04 6.80
CA PHE A 95 20.85 -8.55 7.83
C PHE A 95 19.39 -8.67 7.37
N VAL A 96 18.46 -8.55 8.30
CA VAL A 96 17.02 -8.61 8.03
C VAL A 96 16.47 -7.18 7.96
N SER A 97 15.92 -6.78 6.84
CA SER A 97 15.33 -5.45 6.67
C SER A 97 13.89 -5.42 7.21
N HIS A 98 13.52 -4.34 7.92
CA HIS A 98 12.17 -4.14 8.45
C HIS A 98 11.67 -2.74 8.12
N GLY A 99 10.75 -2.63 7.16
CA GLY A 99 10.10 -1.37 6.82
C GLY A 99 8.95 -1.04 7.77
N MET A 100 8.92 0.19 8.27
CA MET A 100 7.89 0.71 9.17
C MET A 100 7.18 1.91 8.53
N TYR A 101 5.89 2.05 8.83
CA TYR A 101 5.10 3.16 8.31
C TYR A 101 5.38 4.45 9.10
N PRO A 102 5.75 5.56 8.44
CA PRO A 102 6.06 6.83 9.13
C PRO A 102 4.85 7.46 9.82
N CYS A 103 3.64 7.11 9.43
CA CYS A 103 2.40 7.53 10.08
C CYS A 103 2.08 6.81 11.40
N SER A 104 2.85 5.76 11.76
CA SER A 104 2.67 5.03 13.02
C SER A 104 2.87 5.96 14.22
N THR A 105 2.08 5.73 15.29
CA THR A 105 2.26 6.42 16.58
C THR A 105 3.55 5.97 17.27
N ALA A 106 4.05 6.73 18.23
CA ALA A 106 5.23 6.34 18.99
C ALA A 106 5.06 4.95 19.67
N ALA A 107 3.89 4.65 20.21
CA ALA A 107 3.58 3.36 20.82
C ALA A 107 3.65 2.20 19.81
N GLN A 108 3.10 2.39 18.61
CA GLN A 108 3.18 1.40 17.52
C GLN A 108 4.62 1.22 17.03
N VAL A 109 5.40 2.30 16.94
CA VAL A 109 6.83 2.26 16.59
C VAL A 109 7.60 1.45 17.64
N GLY A 110 7.40 1.72 18.93
CA GLY A 110 8.05 1.00 20.03
C GLY A 110 7.72 -0.50 20.01
N HIS A 111 6.44 -0.84 19.85
CA HIS A 111 6.01 -2.23 19.71
C HIS A 111 6.69 -2.94 18.54
N ALA A 112 6.71 -2.31 17.36
CA ALA A 112 7.29 -2.88 16.15
C ALA A 112 8.82 -3.06 16.27
N LEU A 113 9.54 -2.08 16.84
CA LEU A 113 10.98 -2.17 17.09
C LEU A 113 11.32 -3.30 18.09
N ALA A 114 10.57 -3.39 19.19
CA ALA A 114 10.78 -4.40 20.21
C ALA A 114 10.45 -5.82 19.69
N GLU A 115 9.36 -5.99 18.93
CA GLU A 115 8.97 -7.28 18.36
C GLU A 115 9.95 -7.73 17.27
N ALA A 116 10.43 -6.79 16.44
CA ALA A 116 11.46 -7.07 15.45
C ALA A 116 12.81 -7.44 16.10
N GLY A 117 13.11 -6.96 17.30
CA GLY A 117 14.43 -7.06 17.90
C GLY A 117 15.45 -6.18 17.16
N SER A 118 15.02 -4.97 16.78
CA SER A 118 15.80 -4.08 15.92
C SER A 118 17.09 -3.61 16.58
N ARG A 119 18.22 -3.78 15.88
CA ARG A 119 19.55 -3.31 16.33
C ARG A 119 19.82 -1.87 15.93
N VAL A 120 19.36 -1.51 14.74
CA VAL A 120 19.48 -0.16 14.18
C VAL A 120 18.12 0.24 13.62
N VAL A 121 17.75 1.50 13.82
CA VAL A 121 16.62 2.11 13.14
C VAL A 121 17.07 3.35 12.35
N PHE A 122 16.73 3.38 11.08
CA PHE A 122 16.86 4.55 10.22
C PHE A 122 15.55 5.33 10.26
N VAL A 123 15.60 6.59 10.65
CA VAL A 123 14.44 7.48 10.76
C VAL A 123 14.53 8.60 9.74
N GLU A 124 13.42 8.99 9.11
CA GLU A 124 13.45 9.97 8.04
C GLU A 124 14.00 11.33 8.47
N ASN A 125 13.46 11.89 9.56
CA ASN A 125 13.68 13.27 9.99
C ASN A 125 13.47 13.43 11.51
N ALA A 126 13.46 14.68 11.98
CA ALA A 126 13.24 15.03 13.37
C ALA A 126 11.90 14.48 13.93
N ASP A 127 10.82 14.49 13.14
CA ASP A 127 9.51 14.03 13.59
C ASP A 127 9.52 12.52 13.88
N GLN A 128 10.18 11.74 13.04
CA GLN A 128 10.31 10.30 13.27
C GLN A 128 11.31 10.00 14.39
N LEU A 129 12.36 10.82 14.52
CA LEU A 129 13.33 10.69 15.62
C LEU A 129 12.65 10.84 16.98
N VAL A 130 11.79 11.86 17.15
CA VAL A 130 11.06 12.10 18.41
C VAL A 130 10.23 10.89 18.82
N LYS A 131 9.58 10.20 17.87
CA LYS A 131 8.82 8.97 18.16
C LYS A 131 9.71 7.85 18.71
N VAL A 132 10.89 7.66 18.10
CA VAL A 132 11.82 6.60 18.54
C VAL A 132 12.42 6.95 19.90
N LEU A 133 12.82 8.20 20.12
CA LEU A 133 13.37 8.65 21.42
C LEU A 133 12.36 8.46 22.55
N ALA A 134 11.07 8.70 22.29
CA ALA A 134 10.00 8.51 23.29
C ALA A 134 9.81 7.05 23.74
N VAL A 135 10.27 6.07 22.95
CA VAL A 135 10.03 4.64 23.21
C VAL A 135 11.30 3.80 23.28
N ARG A 136 12.49 4.36 23.07
CA ARG A 136 13.76 3.61 22.97
C ARG A 136 14.06 2.76 24.20
N ASP A 137 13.66 3.22 25.39
CA ASP A 137 13.88 2.50 26.64
C ASP A 137 13.06 1.19 26.72
N THR A 138 12.01 1.07 25.91
CA THR A 138 11.23 -0.17 25.74
C THR A 138 11.79 -1.10 24.66
N CYS A 139 12.86 -0.70 23.97
CA CYS A 139 13.49 -1.42 22.87
C CYS A 139 14.93 -1.84 23.26
N PRO A 140 15.11 -2.88 24.12
CA PRO A 140 16.41 -3.22 24.72
C PRO A 140 17.47 -3.66 23.71
N ASP A 141 17.05 -4.07 22.52
CA ASP A 141 17.94 -4.49 21.45
C ASP A 141 18.48 -3.33 20.61
N LEU A 142 17.85 -2.15 20.68
CA LEU A 142 18.18 -1.00 19.84
C LEU A 142 19.48 -0.33 20.29
N ARG A 143 20.48 -0.33 19.40
CA ARG A 143 21.82 0.22 19.67
C ARG A 143 22.07 1.55 18.97
N HIS A 144 21.53 1.73 17.77
CA HIS A 144 21.79 2.91 16.96
C HIS A 144 20.50 3.44 16.35
N ILE A 145 20.40 4.78 16.28
CA ILE A 145 19.36 5.52 15.60
C ILE A 145 20.06 6.38 14.54
N VAL A 146 19.68 6.26 13.27
CA VAL A 146 20.32 6.98 12.17
C VAL A 146 19.30 7.86 11.47
N VAL A 147 19.55 9.17 11.43
CA VAL A 147 18.64 10.13 10.82
C VAL A 147 19.00 10.35 9.35
N LEU A 148 18.03 10.14 8.47
CA LEU A 148 18.22 10.29 7.02
C LEU A 148 18.31 11.78 6.60
N ASP A 149 17.50 12.63 7.20
CA ASP A 149 17.48 14.07 6.97
C ASP A 149 17.63 14.83 8.30
N THR A 150 18.78 15.43 8.49
CA THR A 150 19.16 16.12 9.73
C THR A 150 18.72 17.58 9.82
N ARG A 151 17.91 18.07 8.88
CA ARG A 151 17.38 19.43 8.92
C ARG A 151 16.63 19.68 10.23
N GLY A 152 16.95 20.78 10.90
CA GLY A 152 16.38 21.12 12.21
C GLY A 152 17.12 20.50 13.40
N LEU A 153 18.10 19.60 13.20
CA LEU A 153 18.81 18.89 14.26
C LEU A 153 20.23 19.41 14.53
N SER A 154 20.63 20.56 14.01
CA SER A 154 22.00 21.07 14.09
C SER A 154 22.56 21.25 15.52
N ARG A 155 21.69 21.38 16.52
CA ARG A 155 22.05 21.51 17.94
C ARG A 155 21.71 20.27 18.78
N PHE A 156 21.15 19.25 18.14
CA PHE A 156 20.78 18.02 18.82
C PHE A 156 21.99 17.09 18.90
N THR A 157 22.26 16.57 20.09
CA THR A 157 23.33 15.60 20.35
C THR A 157 22.82 14.49 21.24
N ASP A 158 22.99 13.26 20.82
CA ASP A 158 22.68 12.06 21.61
C ASP A 158 23.68 10.97 21.17
N PRO A 159 24.33 10.24 22.10
CA PRO A 159 25.37 9.27 21.76
C PRO A 159 24.86 8.08 20.94
N GLN A 160 23.55 7.81 20.96
CA GLN A 160 22.93 6.73 20.21
C GLN A 160 22.48 7.18 18.80
N VAL A 161 22.46 8.50 18.55
CA VAL A 161 21.94 9.09 17.31
C VAL A 161 23.07 9.56 16.41
N GLY A 162 23.09 9.08 15.18
CA GLY A 162 24.01 9.53 14.13
C GLY A 162 23.25 9.98 12.87
N SER A 163 23.97 10.61 11.94
CA SER A 163 23.41 10.99 10.64
C SER A 163 23.70 9.93 9.56
N TYR A 164 22.84 9.89 8.55
CA TYR A 164 23.05 9.04 7.36
C TYR A 164 24.39 9.36 6.69
N ASP A 165 24.73 10.63 6.56
CA ASP A 165 25.93 11.07 5.85
C ASP A 165 27.20 10.70 6.62
N GLU A 166 27.20 10.73 7.96
CA GLU A 166 28.31 10.20 8.79
C GLU A 166 28.48 8.69 8.62
N TRP A 167 27.37 7.94 8.58
CA TRP A 167 27.39 6.50 8.37
C TRP A 167 27.93 6.18 6.95
N LEU A 168 27.48 6.91 5.95
CA LEU A 168 27.95 6.76 4.57
C LEU A 168 29.47 7.02 4.46
N ALA A 169 29.96 8.07 5.11
CA ALA A 169 31.39 8.41 5.13
C ALA A 169 32.23 7.30 5.80
N ARG A 170 31.78 6.78 6.96
CA ARG A 170 32.44 5.64 7.64
C ARG A 170 32.47 4.40 6.74
N GLY A 171 31.32 4.06 6.14
CA GLY A 171 31.23 2.91 5.24
C GLY A 171 32.09 3.06 3.98
N THR A 172 32.25 4.27 3.45
CA THR A 172 33.18 4.55 2.34
C THR A 172 34.63 4.27 2.74
N GLN A 173 35.04 4.65 3.96
CA GLN A 173 36.35 4.33 4.50
C GLN A 173 36.51 2.82 4.73
N ALA A 174 35.47 2.15 5.26
CA ALA A 174 35.48 0.69 5.42
C ALA A 174 35.61 -0.02 4.07
N ALA A 175 34.96 0.46 3.01
CA ALA A 175 35.07 -0.07 1.66
C ALA A 175 36.50 0.03 1.09
N ALA A 176 37.25 1.04 1.45
CA ALA A 176 38.65 1.17 1.07
C ALA A 176 39.57 0.20 1.83
N ARG A 177 39.26 -0.11 3.10
CA ARG A 177 40.02 -1.05 3.93
C ARG A 177 39.74 -2.51 3.57
N GLU A 178 38.47 -2.83 3.30
CA GLU A 178 38.00 -4.19 3.02
C GLU A 178 37.20 -4.24 1.70
N PRO A 179 37.87 -4.06 0.54
CA PRO A 179 37.17 -3.90 -0.73
C PRO A 179 36.32 -5.11 -1.17
N ALA A 180 36.68 -6.31 -0.73
CA ALA A 180 36.00 -7.56 -1.09
C ALA A 180 34.87 -7.96 -0.12
N LEU A 181 34.77 -7.34 1.06
CA LEU A 181 33.84 -7.81 2.11
C LEU A 181 32.38 -7.76 1.64
N PHE A 182 31.95 -6.65 1.02
CA PHE A 182 30.58 -6.49 0.58
C PHE A 182 30.18 -7.54 -0.47
N ASP A 183 31.03 -7.74 -1.48
CA ASP A 183 30.75 -8.72 -2.53
C ASP A 183 30.77 -10.16 -1.99
N SER A 184 31.70 -10.48 -1.10
CA SER A 184 31.74 -11.80 -0.47
C SER A 184 30.50 -12.11 0.37
N ARG A 185 29.90 -11.08 1.01
CA ARG A 185 28.62 -11.23 1.75
C ARG A 185 27.45 -11.51 0.81
N ILE A 186 27.38 -10.84 -0.35
CA ILE A 186 26.38 -11.12 -1.37
C ILE A 186 26.55 -12.55 -1.91
N ASP A 187 27.78 -12.96 -2.23
CA ASP A 187 28.08 -14.29 -2.77
C ASP A 187 27.75 -15.42 -1.77
N ALA A 188 27.96 -15.20 -0.47
CA ALA A 188 27.59 -16.11 0.60
C ALA A 188 26.07 -16.13 0.89
N GLY A 189 25.27 -15.32 0.19
CA GLY A 189 23.83 -15.25 0.34
C GLY A 189 23.13 -16.53 -0.14
N THR A 190 22.22 -17.07 0.66
CA THR A 190 21.41 -18.25 0.34
C THR A 190 19.93 -17.91 0.27
N GLY A 191 19.18 -18.69 -0.51
CA GLY A 191 17.74 -18.50 -0.67
C GLY A 191 16.94 -18.63 0.62
N ASP A 192 17.44 -19.39 1.60
CA ASP A 192 16.75 -19.61 2.88
C ASP A 192 16.92 -18.48 3.90
N ARG A 193 17.85 -17.56 3.67
CA ARG A 193 18.00 -16.38 4.54
C ARG A 193 16.75 -15.53 4.51
N ILE A 194 16.39 -14.96 5.67
CA ILE A 194 15.29 -13.99 5.74
C ILE A 194 15.75 -12.70 5.08
N ALA A 195 14.99 -12.24 4.11
CA ALA A 195 15.22 -10.99 3.39
C ALA A 195 14.72 -9.80 4.20
N PHE A 196 13.46 -9.90 4.64
CA PHE A 196 12.81 -8.81 5.34
C PHE A 196 11.62 -9.27 6.18
N LEU A 197 11.19 -8.37 7.07
CA LEU A 197 9.95 -8.49 7.82
C LEU A 197 8.89 -7.58 7.20
N ALA A 198 7.67 -8.10 7.08
CA ALA A 198 6.51 -7.36 6.64
C ALA A 198 5.44 -7.37 7.73
N ALA A 199 4.88 -6.22 8.06
CA ALA A 199 3.78 -6.14 9.01
C ALA A 199 2.46 -6.60 8.38
N THR A 200 1.66 -7.37 9.11
CA THR A 200 0.27 -7.67 8.74
C THR A 200 -0.58 -6.40 8.87
N ALA A 201 -1.74 -6.38 8.20
CA ALA A 201 -2.57 -5.17 8.13
C ALA A 201 -3.11 -4.65 9.49
N GLY A 202 -3.05 -5.44 10.56
CA GLY A 202 -3.41 -5.03 11.93
C GLY A 202 -4.85 -4.51 12.13
N SER A 203 -5.76 -4.79 11.20
CA SER A 203 -7.15 -4.29 11.26
C SER A 203 -7.99 -4.85 12.41
N THR A 204 -7.51 -5.93 13.04
CA THR A 204 -8.24 -6.65 14.10
C THR A 204 -7.39 -6.89 15.38
N GLY A 205 -6.23 -6.26 15.48
CA GLY A 205 -5.30 -6.40 16.61
C GLY A 205 -3.91 -5.83 16.27
N PRO A 206 -2.93 -5.92 17.18
CA PRO A 206 -1.56 -5.51 16.88
C PRO A 206 -1.04 -6.19 15.62
N ALA A 207 -0.32 -5.43 14.78
CA ALA A 207 0.29 -5.97 13.57
C ALA A 207 1.34 -7.02 13.95
N ARG A 208 1.30 -8.18 13.32
CA ARG A 208 2.31 -9.24 13.49
C ARG A 208 3.35 -9.12 12.38
N LEU A 209 4.58 -9.50 12.66
CA LEU A 209 5.66 -9.48 11.67
C LEU A 209 5.76 -10.84 10.97
N ILE A 210 5.74 -10.80 9.64
CA ILE A 210 5.94 -11.97 8.78
C ILE A 210 7.34 -11.92 8.21
N ALA A 211 8.11 -12.98 8.40
CA ALA A 211 9.43 -13.13 7.82
C ALA A 211 9.33 -13.69 6.40
N ARG A 212 9.99 -13.04 5.44
CA ARG A 212 10.04 -13.47 4.04
C ARG A 212 11.46 -13.88 3.67
N ARG A 213 11.59 -15.08 3.10
CA ARG A 213 12.89 -15.62 2.68
C ARG A 213 13.28 -15.07 1.30
N GLN A 214 14.58 -15.03 1.03
CA GLN A 214 15.14 -14.53 -0.24
C GLN A 214 14.57 -15.28 -1.45
N HIS A 215 14.55 -16.62 -1.42
CA HIS A 215 14.06 -17.42 -2.54
C HIS A 215 12.55 -17.27 -2.78
N GLU A 216 11.75 -17.12 -1.71
CA GLU A 216 10.30 -16.89 -1.81
C GLU A 216 10.02 -15.56 -2.50
N PHE A 217 10.68 -14.51 -2.03
CA PHE A 217 10.51 -13.17 -2.56
C PHE A 217 11.00 -13.07 -4.02
N LEU A 218 12.18 -13.62 -4.32
CA LEU A 218 12.73 -13.63 -5.68
C LEU A 218 11.84 -14.43 -6.65
N ARG A 219 11.27 -15.56 -6.20
CA ARG A 219 10.30 -16.34 -6.98
C ARG A 219 9.08 -15.52 -7.33
N GLU A 220 8.51 -14.83 -6.36
CA GLU A 220 7.34 -13.97 -6.58
C GLU A 220 7.67 -12.78 -7.50
N VAL A 221 8.83 -12.14 -7.29
CA VAL A 221 9.34 -11.12 -8.18
C VAL A 221 9.45 -11.64 -9.63
N ARG A 222 9.89 -12.85 -9.86
CA ARG A 222 9.97 -13.46 -11.19
C ARG A 222 8.58 -13.80 -11.76
N ALA A 223 7.71 -14.40 -10.97
CA ALA A 223 6.39 -14.86 -11.41
C ALA A 223 5.50 -13.73 -11.94
N MET A 224 5.59 -12.54 -11.35
CA MET A 224 4.79 -11.40 -11.81
C MET A 224 5.31 -10.72 -13.08
N SER A 225 6.48 -11.11 -13.64
CA SER A 225 7.12 -10.34 -14.71
C SER A 225 6.27 -10.23 -15.99
N HIS A 226 5.51 -11.23 -16.34
CA HIS A 226 4.65 -11.19 -17.52
C HIS A 226 3.41 -10.27 -17.34
N TRP A 227 2.96 -10.08 -16.11
CA TRP A 227 1.73 -9.36 -15.82
C TRP A 227 1.85 -7.86 -15.92
N LEU A 228 2.98 -7.31 -15.50
CA LEU A 228 3.16 -5.85 -15.47
C LEU A 228 3.30 -5.24 -16.86
N GLN A 229 3.56 -6.06 -17.90
CA GLN A 229 3.77 -5.63 -19.29
C GLN A 229 4.77 -4.48 -19.42
N LEU A 230 5.70 -4.38 -18.46
CA LEU A 230 6.72 -3.35 -18.45
C LEU A 230 7.83 -3.65 -19.46
N ARG A 231 8.43 -2.59 -19.98
CA ARG A 231 9.52 -2.61 -20.97
C ARG A 231 10.67 -1.78 -20.44
N PRO A 232 11.90 -2.02 -20.92
CA PRO A 232 13.03 -1.14 -20.60
C PRO A 232 12.72 0.32 -20.89
N GLY A 233 13.05 1.20 -19.93
CA GLY A 233 12.77 2.64 -20.01
C GLY A 233 11.33 3.06 -19.65
N ASP A 234 10.44 2.13 -19.33
CA ASP A 234 9.14 2.46 -18.75
C ASP A 234 9.29 3.16 -17.40
N ARG A 235 8.32 3.98 -17.06
CA ARG A 235 8.27 4.73 -15.80
C ARG A 235 7.23 4.14 -14.88
N THR A 236 7.58 4.05 -13.60
CA THR A 236 6.65 3.68 -12.52
C THR A 236 6.66 4.74 -11.44
N LEU A 237 5.58 4.89 -10.71
CA LEU A 237 5.46 5.80 -9.58
C LEU A 237 5.12 4.99 -8.32
N SER A 238 5.93 5.12 -7.29
CA SER A 238 5.74 4.46 -5.99
C SER A 238 4.76 5.27 -5.15
N ILE A 239 3.52 4.81 -5.07
CA ILE A 239 2.42 5.55 -4.44
C ILE A 239 2.20 5.11 -3.00
N MET A 240 2.17 3.80 -2.76
CA MET A 240 2.03 3.25 -1.41
C MET A 240 3.38 3.24 -0.68
N SER A 241 3.35 3.17 0.65
CA SER A 241 4.58 3.06 1.44
C SER A 241 5.39 1.81 1.05
N LEU A 242 6.72 1.95 0.93
CA LEU A 242 7.65 0.83 0.75
C LEU A 242 7.68 -0.14 1.96
N ALA A 243 7.15 0.27 3.12
CA ALA A 243 6.87 -0.63 4.23
C ALA A 243 5.75 -1.64 3.90
N HIS A 244 4.87 -1.32 2.93
CA HIS A 244 3.82 -2.22 2.47
C HIS A 244 4.41 -3.31 1.58
N TYR A 245 4.12 -4.57 1.91
CA TYR A 245 4.64 -5.74 1.19
C TYR A 245 4.47 -5.64 -0.34
N GLY A 246 3.26 -5.30 -0.79
CA GLY A 246 2.95 -5.23 -2.22
C GLY A 246 3.71 -4.12 -2.95
N GLU A 247 3.82 -2.92 -2.35
CA GLU A 247 4.58 -1.82 -2.93
C GLU A 247 6.06 -2.17 -3.05
N ARG A 248 6.65 -2.64 -1.94
CA ARG A 248 8.05 -3.04 -1.91
C ARG A 248 8.37 -4.07 -2.99
N MET A 249 7.51 -5.08 -3.14
CA MET A 249 7.68 -6.13 -4.12
C MET A 249 7.55 -5.58 -5.55
N LEU A 250 6.54 -4.77 -5.83
CA LEU A 250 6.28 -4.26 -7.18
C LEU A 250 7.29 -3.19 -7.61
N ALA A 251 7.70 -2.29 -6.70
CA ALA A 251 8.70 -1.28 -6.97
C ALA A 251 10.06 -1.91 -7.32
N GLN A 252 10.57 -2.79 -6.46
CA GLN A 252 11.84 -3.48 -6.70
C GLN A 252 11.79 -4.35 -7.96
N LYS A 253 10.66 -5.02 -8.20
CA LYS A 253 10.49 -5.83 -9.39
C LYS A 253 10.52 -5.00 -10.66
N ALA A 254 9.78 -3.92 -10.73
CA ALA A 254 9.75 -3.05 -11.90
C ALA A 254 11.17 -2.62 -12.29
N MET A 255 11.98 -2.24 -11.30
CA MET A 255 13.37 -1.88 -11.49
C MET A 255 14.23 -3.07 -11.96
N LEU A 256 14.24 -4.15 -11.21
CA LEU A 256 15.22 -5.25 -11.37
C LEU A 256 14.91 -6.16 -12.56
N MET A 257 13.64 -6.38 -12.87
CA MET A 257 13.22 -7.32 -13.93
C MET A 257 12.95 -6.64 -15.27
N HIS A 258 12.63 -5.36 -15.27
CA HIS A 258 12.17 -4.66 -16.47
C HIS A 258 12.99 -3.44 -16.84
N GLU A 259 14.02 -3.07 -16.06
CA GLU A 259 14.75 -1.83 -16.24
C GLU A 259 13.80 -0.60 -16.27
N ALA A 260 12.71 -0.68 -15.53
CA ALA A 260 11.79 0.43 -15.42
C ALA A 260 12.36 1.48 -14.46
N LEU A 261 12.22 2.75 -14.83
CA LEU A 261 12.65 3.87 -14.01
C LEU A 261 11.62 4.12 -12.90
N LEU A 262 12.02 3.88 -11.66
CA LEU A 262 11.19 4.13 -10.49
C LEU A 262 11.18 5.61 -10.13
N HIS A 263 10.00 6.18 -9.95
CA HIS A 263 9.84 7.55 -9.44
C HIS A 263 9.26 7.49 -8.03
N LEU A 264 9.85 8.25 -7.13
CA LEU A 264 9.39 8.45 -5.76
C LEU A 264 8.81 9.86 -5.66
N PRO A 265 7.50 10.03 -5.36
CA PRO A 265 6.87 11.34 -5.28
C PRO A 265 7.45 12.16 -4.13
N GLU A 266 7.25 13.47 -4.18
CA GLU A 266 7.73 14.34 -3.11
C GLU A 266 7.05 14.04 -1.77
N ASN A 267 5.72 13.90 -1.80
CA ASN A 267 4.91 13.48 -0.66
C ASN A 267 3.50 13.07 -1.10
N GLY A 268 2.67 12.63 -0.16
CA GLY A 268 1.30 12.19 -0.44
C GLY A 268 0.37 13.29 -0.95
N ALA A 269 0.63 14.56 -0.63
CA ALA A 269 -0.19 15.69 -1.11
C ALA A 269 0.11 16.04 -2.57
N THR A 270 1.35 15.82 -3.03
CA THR A 270 1.77 16.15 -4.40
C THR A 270 1.61 15.02 -5.39
N VAL A 271 1.27 13.81 -4.95
CA VAL A 271 1.30 12.56 -5.74
C VAL A 271 0.54 12.65 -7.07
N PHE A 272 -0.59 13.37 -7.14
CA PHE A 272 -1.35 13.53 -8.39
C PHE A 272 -0.64 14.44 -9.40
N ASN A 273 -0.02 15.54 -8.91
CA ASN A 273 0.80 16.41 -9.75
C ASN A 273 2.05 15.67 -10.24
N ASP A 274 2.71 14.95 -9.33
CA ASP A 274 3.89 14.15 -9.65
C ASP A 274 3.57 13.06 -10.66
N MET A 275 2.39 12.43 -10.56
CA MET A 275 1.91 11.45 -11.53
C MET A 275 1.70 12.06 -12.91
N SER A 276 1.18 13.29 -12.98
CA SER A 276 0.99 14.00 -14.26
C SER A 276 2.31 14.34 -14.94
N GLU A 277 3.37 14.61 -14.17
CA GLU A 277 4.71 14.87 -14.70
C GLU A 277 5.43 13.57 -15.15
N VAL A 278 5.24 12.48 -14.39
CA VAL A 278 5.87 11.18 -14.67
C VAL A 278 5.18 10.47 -15.83
N GLU A 279 3.87 10.58 -15.96
CA GLU A 279 3.05 9.78 -16.89
C GLU A 279 3.44 8.29 -16.84
N PRO A 280 3.22 7.58 -15.74
CA PRO A 280 3.70 6.21 -15.54
C PRO A 280 3.06 5.23 -16.53
N HIS A 281 3.74 4.10 -16.76
CA HIS A 281 3.24 3.00 -17.61
C HIS A 281 2.53 1.92 -16.81
N PHE A 282 2.78 1.88 -15.51
CA PHE A 282 2.20 0.97 -14.53
C PHE A 282 1.92 1.71 -13.23
N LEU A 283 0.78 1.41 -12.61
CA LEU A 283 0.38 1.94 -11.31
C LEU A 283 0.00 0.81 -10.35
N PHE A 284 0.38 0.98 -9.09
CA PHE A 284 -0.13 0.18 -7.98
C PHE A 284 -0.54 1.11 -6.84
N ALA A 285 -1.79 0.97 -6.38
CA ALA A 285 -2.29 1.79 -5.29
C ALA A 285 -3.44 1.08 -4.55
N ALA A 286 -3.87 1.63 -3.41
CA ALA A 286 -5.11 1.21 -2.77
C ALA A 286 -6.33 1.63 -3.61
N PRO A 287 -7.48 0.94 -3.52
CA PRO A 287 -8.71 1.31 -4.25
C PRO A 287 -9.11 2.77 -4.07
N ARG A 288 -8.95 3.32 -2.87
CA ARG A 288 -9.22 4.75 -2.56
C ARG A 288 -8.46 5.74 -3.43
N PHE A 289 -7.27 5.41 -3.87
CA PHE A 289 -6.52 6.26 -4.80
C PHE A 289 -7.27 6.41 -6.13
N PHE A 290 -7.79 5.31 -6.66
CA PHE A 290 -8.55 5.27 -7.90
C PHE A 290 -9.94 5.90 -7.75
N GLU A 291 -10.60 5.69 -6.62
CA GLU A 291 -11.85 6.36 -6.25
C GLU A 291 -11.67 7.88 -6.19
N LYS A 292 -10.57 8.35 -5.60
CA LYS A 292 -10.25 9.78 -5.53
C LYS A 292 -9.99 10.37 -6.92
N LEU A 293 -9.30 9.66 -7.79
CA LEU A 293 -9.09 10.08 -9.18
C LEU A 293 -10.41 10.24 -9.94
N GLN A 294 -11.29 9.23 -9.87
CA GLN A 294 -12.63 9.31 -10.48
C GLN A 294 -13.41 10.48 -9.93
N GLY A 295 -13.59 10.54 -8.61
CA GLY A 295 -14.44 11.55 -8.00
C GLY A 295 -13.93 12.98 -8.21
N THR A 296 -12.60 13.20 -8.22
CA THR A 296 -12.03 14.52 -8.55
C THR A 296 -12.31 14.90 -10.01
N THR A 297 -12.22 13.91 -10.92
CA THR A 297 -12.54 14.14 -12.34
C THR A 297 -14.01 14.47 -12.53
N GLU A 298 -14.91 13.75 -11.86
CA GLU A 298 -16.35 14.00 -11.94
C GLU A 298 -16.73 15.39 -11.42
N LEU A 299 -16.14 15.82 -10.29
CA LEU A 299 -16.35 17.18 -9.77
C LEU A 299 -15.84 18.25 -10.75
N PHE A 300 -14.66 18.07 -11.32
CA PHE A 300 -14.13 18.98 -12.32
C PHE A 300 -15.04 19.07 -13.56
N MET A 301 -15.57 17.93 -13.99
CA MET A 301 -16.46 17.88 -15.15
C MET A 301 -17.84 18.50 -14.89
N GLN A 302 -18.34 18.55 -13.65
CA GLN A 302 -19.56 19.27 -13.30
C GLN A 302 -19.42 20.79 -13.55
N GLU A 303 -18.23 21.34 -13.35
CA GLU A 303 -17.91 22.75 -13.58
C GLU A 303 -17.49 23.06 -15.02
N ALA A 304 -17.24 22.03 -15.83
CA ALA A 304 -16.77 22.19 -17.20
C ALA A 304 -17.86 22.77 -18.13
N VAL A 305 -17.43 23.37 -19.24
CA VAL A 305 -18.36 23.88 -20.28
C VAL A 305 -19.23 22.75 -20.84
N PRO A 306 -20.48 23.07 -21.30
CA PRO A 306 -21.45 22.05 -21.72
C PRO A 306 -20.92 21.06 -22.78
N VAL A 307 -20.09 21.54 -23.72
CA VAL A 307 -19.47 20.68 -24.73
C VAL A 307 -18.54 19.65 -24.14
N ALA A 308 -17.72 20.04 -23.17
CA ALA A 308 -16.81 19.12 -22.46
C ALA A 308 -17.60 18.10 -21.64
N ARG A 309 -18.66 18.53 -20.93
CA ARG A 309 -19.56 17.63 -20.19
C ARG A 309 -20.22 16.60 -21.10
N SER A 310 -20.74 17.04 -22.24
CA SER A 310 -21.36 16.15 -23.23
C SER A 310 -20.38 15.15 -23.82
N ALA A 311 -19.16 15.59 -24.16
CA ALA A 311 -18.07 14.70 -24.63
C ALA A 311 -17.67 13.68 -23.58
N TYR A 312 -17.57 14.10 -22.31
CA TYR A 312 -17.29 13.21 -21.18
C TYR A 312 -18.39 12.18 -20.97
N ALA A 313 -19.67 12.61 -20.91
CA ALA A 313 -20.81 11.71 -20.77
C ALA A 313 -20.89 10.69 -21.93
N SER A 314 -20.64 11.14 -23.16
CA SER A 314 -20.57 10.25 -24.33
C SER A 314 -19.40 9.24 -24.22
N CYS A 315 -18.28 9.63 -23.63
CA CYS A 315 -17.15 8.75 -23.41
C CYS A 315 -17.48 7.63 -22.41
N LEU A 316 -18.26 7.93 -21.37
CA LEU A 316 -18.64 6.95 -20.34
C LEU A 316 -19.77 6.02 -20.78
N SER A 317 -20.71 6.50 -21.63
CA SER A 317 -21.91 5.74 -22.02
C SER A 317 -21.70 4.74 -23.14
N ALA A 318 -20.64 4.87 -23.94
CA ALA A 318 -20.49 4.13 -25.18
C ALA A 318 -19.31 3.14 -25.14
N ARG A 319 -19.60 1.86 -25.37
CA ARG A 319 -18.61 0.83 -25.69
C ARG A 319 -18.02 0.95 -27.09
N SER A 320 -18.55 1.85 -27.96
CA SER A 320 -18.06 2.05 -29.33
C SER A 320 -16.95 3.12 -29.37
N SER A 321 -15.94 2.92 -30.21
CA SER A 321 -14.76 3.78 -30.28
C SER A 321 -14.78 4.72 -31.47
N SER A 322 -15.65 5.77 -31.45
CA SER A 322 -15.51 6.83 -32.44
C SER A 322 -14.18 7.59 -32.23
N TRP A 323 -13.68 8.25 -33.28
CA TRP A 323 -12.44 9.03 -33.19
C TRP A 323 -12.56 10.19 -32.19
N LEU A 324 -13.75 10.78 -32.03
CA LEU A 324 -14.05 11.82 -31.05
C LEU A 324 -13.91 11.28 -29.60
N GLN A 325 -14.45 10.11 -29.34
CA GLN A 325 -14.34 9.46 -28.02
C GLN A 325 -12.90 9.08 -27.70
N ARG A 326 -12.14 8.60 -28.67
CA ARG A 326 -10.69 8.37 -28.50
C ARG A 326 -9.95 9.65 -28.13
N GLY A 327 -10.26 10.77 -28.81
CA GLY A 327 -9.71 12.08 -28.49
C GLY A 327 -10.04 12.53 -27.06
N THR A 328 -11.30 12.35 -26.62
CA THR A 328 -11.76 12.68 -25.26
C THR A 328 -11.06 11.81 -24.22
N ARG A 329 -10.98 10.48 -24.41
CA ARG A 329 -10.25 9.56 -23.54
C ARG A 329 -8.78 9.97 -23.37
N ASN A 330 -8.11 10.26 -24.47
CA ASN A 330 -6.72 10.68 -24.44
C ASN A 330 -6.52 12.00 -23.66
N ARG A 331 -7.43 12.96 -23.79
CA ARG A 331 -7.38 14.21 -23.01
C ARG A 331 -7.56 13.97 -21.52
N ILE A 332 -8.56 13.14 -21.14
CA ILE A 332 -8.78 12.77 -19.74
C ILE A 332 -7.54 12.07 -19.18
N ARG A 333 -7.05 11.07 -19.89
CA ARG A 333 -5.85 10.33 -19.48
C ARG A 333 -4.63 11.23 -19.33
N SER A 334 -4.40 12.16 -20.27
CA SER A 334 -3.29 13.11 -20.18
C SER A 334 -3.44 14.05 -18.98
N ALA A 335 -4.65 14.58 -18.75
CA ALA A 335 -4.89 15.48 -17.62
C ALA A 335 -4.68 14.79 -16.26
N LEU A 336 -4.90 13.48 -16.19
CA LEU A 336 -4.72 12.66 -14.98
C LEU A 336 -3.33 12.00 -14.88
N GLY A 337 -2.43 12.25 -15.83
CA GLY A 337 -1.14 11.54 -15.88
C GLY A 337 -1.24 10.05 -16.24
N LEU A 338 -2.40 9.60 -16.76
CA LEU A 338 -2.68 8.20 -17.11
C LEU A 338 -2.41 7.87 -18.59
N LYS A 339 -1.84 8.79 -19.35
CA LYS A 339 -1.66 8.67 -20.80
C LYS A 339 -0.96 7.38 -21.22
N ASN A 340 0.08 7.00 -20.50
CA ASN A 340 0.92 5.86 -20.81
C ASN A 340 0.57 4.60 -20.01
N VAL A 341 -0.38 4.69 -19.06
CA VAL A 341 -0.75 3.56 -18.19
C VAL A 341 -1.32 2.43 -19.05
N ARG A 342 -0.67 1.27 -19.00
CA ARG A 342 -1.11 0.02 -19.63
C ARG A 342 -1.84 -0.90 -18.67
N VAL A 343 -1.43 -0.88 -17.39
CA VAL A 343 -2.05 -1.67 -16.31
C VAL A 343 -2.04 -0.84 -15.04
N ALA A 344 -3.18 -0.80 -14.35
CA ALA A 344 -3.32 -0.29 -13.00
C ALA A 344 -3.77 -1.43 -12.09
N LEU A 345 -3.07 -1.63 -10.96
CA LEU A 345 -3.42 -2.62 -9.94
C LEU A 345 -3.95 -1.93 -8.69
N ALA A 346 -5.12 -2.34 -8.25
CA ALA A 346 -5.66 -1.99 -6.95
C ALA A 346 -5.43 -3.13 -5.96
N GLY A 347 -4.83 -2.83 -4.81
CA GLY A 347 -4.51 -3.86 -3.81
C GLY A 347 -4.93 -3.50 -2.41
N GLY A 348 -5.17 -4.54 -1.61
CA GLY A 348 -5.48 -4.39 -0.22
C GLY A 348 -6.97 -4.39 0.14
N ALA A 349 -7.85 -4.07 -0.79
CA ALA A 349 -9.30 -4.20 -0.71
C ALA A 349 -9.84 -4.41 -2.13
N SER A 350 -11.10 -4.77 -2.28
CA SER A 350 -11.76 -4.83 -3.59
C SER A 350 -12.12 -3.43 -4.04
N SER A 351 -12.01 -3.18 -5.35
CA SER A 351 -12.46 -1.92 -5.96
C SER A 351 -13.97 -1.95 -6.20
N PRO A 352 -14.68 -0.83 -5.98
CA PRO A 352 -16.08 -0.73 -6.38
C PRO A 352 -16.23 -0.91 -7.90
N ALA A 353 -17.26 -1.66 -8.32
CA ALA A 353 -17.50 -1.94 -9.73
C ALA A 353 -17.62 -0.67 -10.60
N GLN A 354 -18.21 0.40 -10.04
CA GLN A 354 -18.35 1.68 -10.76
C GLN A 354 -17.00 2.34 -11.05
N VAL A 355 -16.04 2.22 -10.12
CA VAL A 355 -14.66 2.71 -10.33
C VAL A 355 -14.03 1.95 -11.48
N ALA A 356 -14.17 0.62 -11.47
CA ALA A 356 -13.67 -0.23 -12.54
C ALA A 356 -14.28 0.11 -13.89
N ASP A 357 -15.60 0.27 -13.95
CA ASP A 357 -16.33 0.63 -15.17
C ASP A 357 -15.89 2.01 -15.70
N TRP A 358 -15.63 2.96 -14.79
CA TRP A 358 -15.13 4.29 -15.17
C TRP A 358 -13.72 4.21 -15.77
N PHE A 359 -12.81 3.46 -15.15
CA PHE A 359 -11.46 3.27 -15.67
C PHE A 359 -11.47 2.54 -17.02
N ASP A 360 -12.34 1.54 -17.19
CA ASP A 360 -12.53 0.86 -18.47
C ASP A 360 -13.06 1.84 -19.54
N ALA A 361 -14.01 2.70 -19.20
CA ALA A 361 -14.56 3.70 -20.10
C ALA A 361 -13.50 4.70 -20.59
N ILE A 362 -12.53 5.09 -19.76
CA ILE A 362 -11.40 5.94 -20.18
C ILE A 362 -10.26 5.15 -20.82
N GLY A 363 -10.36 3.82 -20.89
CA GLY A 363 -9.41 2.94 -21.55
C GLY A 363 -8.15 2.66 -20.71
N VAL A 364 -8.27 2.61 -19.39
CA VAL A 364 -7.22 2.19 -18.46
C VAL A 364 -7.66 0.88 -17.80
N PRO A 365 -7.03 -0.27 -18.08
CA PRO A 365 -7.37 -1.53 -17.40
C PRO A 365 -7.06 -1.42 -15.90
N LEU A 366 -8.10 -1.41 -15.07
CA LEU A 366 -7.98 -1.51 -13.61
C LEU A 366 -8.21 -2.94 -13.18
N LEU A 367 -7.28 -3.51 -12.42
CA LEU A 367 -7.31 -4.87 -11.95
C LEU A 367 -7.24 -4.89 -10.42
N ASP A 368 -8.04 -5.72 -9.77
CA ASP A 368 -7.93 -5.99 -8.34
C ASP A 368 -6.88 -7.06 -8.09
N CYS A 369 -6.03 -6.83 -7.11
CA CYS A 369 -4.99 -7.73 -6.68
C CYS A 369 -5.28 -8.22 -5.26
N TYR A 370 -5.64 -9.48 -5.13
CA TYR A 370 -5.83 -10.14 -3.83
C TYR A 370 -4.53 -10.78 -3.38
N GLY A 371 -4.15 -10.47 -2.16
CA GLY A 371 -2.96 -11.01 -1.51
C GLY A 371 -2.87 -10.60 -0.05
N MET A 372 -1.94 -11.20 0.64
CA MET A 372 -1.66 -10.94 2.05
C MET A 372 -0.17 -11.17 2.33
N ALA A 373 0.35 -10.54 3.39
CA ALA A 373 1.77 -10.69 3.74
C ALA A 373 2.17 -12.15 3.98
N GLU A 374 1.23 -12.98 4.46
CA GLU A 374 1.42 -14.39 4.76
C GLU A 374 1.51 -15.28 3.51
N ALA A 375 0.84 -14.91 2.43
CA ALA A 375 0.69 -15.75 1.24
C ALA A 375 1.20 -15.09 -0.05
N GLY A 376 1.69 -13.85 0.03
CA GLY A 376 2.06 -13.07 -1.13
C GLY A 376 0.85 -12.69 -2.00
N PHE A 377 1.10 -12.39 -3.27
CA PHE A 377 0.02 -12.16 -4.23
C PHE A 377 -0.63 -13.47 -4.65
N CYS A 378 -1.93 -13.58 -4.42
CA CYS A 378 -2.69 -14.81 -4.65
C CYS A 378 -3.44 -14.79 -5.98
N ARG A 379 -4.09 -13.67 -6.32
CA ARG A 379 -4.94 -13.53 -7.50
C ARG A 379 -4.91 -12.10 -8.05
N ILE A 380 -5.12 -12.00 -9.36
CA ILE A 380 -5.49 -10.74 -10.03
C ILE A 380 -6.75 -11.02 -10.85
N ALA A 381 -7.68 -10.08 -10.81
CA ALA A 381 -8.91 -10.12 -11.59
C ALA A 381 -9.25 -8.72 -12.10
N PRO A 382 -10.08 -8.57 -13.15
CA PRO A 382 -10.66 -7.27 -13.47
C PRO A 382 -11.35 -6.69 -12.24
N ALA A 383 -11.09 -5.41 -11.95
CA ALA A 383 -11.60 -4.75 -10.74
C ALA A 383 -13.12 -4.83 -10.65
N GLY A 384 -13.63 -4.97 -9.44
CA GLY A 384 -15.07 -5.11 -9.17
C GLY A 384 -15.69 -6.41 -9.69
N ARG A 385 -14.89 -7.39 -10.13
CA ARG A 385 -15.38 -8.69 -10.63
C ARG A 385 -14.88 -9.85 -9.77
N SER A 386 -15.52 -11.02 -9.95
CA SER A 386 -15.16 -12.25 -9.25
C SER A 386 -13.81 -12.81 -9.69
N MET A 387 -13.15 -13.51 -8.77
CA MET A 387 -11.89 -14.20 -9.03
C MET A 387 -12.13 -15.66 -9.38
N GLU A 388 -11.45 -16.14 -10.40
CA GLU A 388 -11.45 -17.58 -10.72
C GLU A 388 -10.61 -18.35 -9.70
N THR A 389 -11.14 -19.49 -9.23
CA THR A 389 -10.45 -20.36 -8.28
C THR A 389 -9.34 -21.18 -8.94
N ALA A 390 -9.50 -21.47 -10.23
CA ALA A 390 -8.70 -22.46 -10.94
C ALA A 390 -7.36 -21.94 -11.50
N SER A 391 -7.24 -20.64 -11.80
CA SER A 391 -6.02 -20.08 -12.37
C SER A 391 -5.48 -18.94 -11.53
N SER A 392 -4.25 -19.10 -11.05
CA SER A 392 -3.45 -17.95 -10.68
C SER A 392 -2.83 -17.39 -11.95
N PRO A 393 -2.98 -16.11 -12.26
CA PRO A 393 -2.21 -15.50 -13.32
C PRO A 393 -0.70 -15.51 -13.00
N PHE A 394 -0.37 -15.74 -11.73
CA PHE A 394 1.00 -16.00 -11.27
C PHE A 394 1.22 -17.52 -11.28
N ASP A 395 2.26 -17.95 -11.95
CA ASP A 395 2.78 -19.33 -11.82
C ASP A 395 3.44 -19.54 -10.44
N THR A 396 2.78 -19.04 -9.40
CA THR A 396 3.19 -19.26 -8.01
C THR A 396 2.68 -20.59 -7.47
N GLY A 397 1.83 -21.27 -8.21
CA GLY A 397 1.13 -22.48 -7.75
C GLY A 397 0.16 -22.22 -6.61
N THR A 398 -0.28 -20.97 -6.40
CA THR A 398 -1.21 -20.62 -5.32
C THR A 398 -2.63 -21.04 -5.67
N GLN A 399 -3.24 -21.85 -4.80
CA GLN A 399 -4.62 -22.33 -4.91
C GLN A 399 -5.52 -21.60 -3.91
N LEU A 400 -6.77 -21.40 -4.30
CA LEU A 400 -7.83 -20.86 -3.44
C LEU A 400 -8.97 -21.87 -3.32
N LYS A 401 -9.57 -21.99 -2.14
CA LYS A 401 -10.86 -22.69 -1.94
C LYS A 401 -11.66 -22.00 -0.83
N LEU A 402 -12.95 -22.28 -0.75
CA LEU A 402 -13.80 -21.89 0.37
C LEU A 402 -13.89 -23.04 1.37
N ALA A 403 -13.79 -22.70 2.65
CA ALA A 403 -14.16 -23.58 3.75
C ALA A 403 -15.69 -23.63 3.92
N PRO A 404 -16.23 -24.62 4.66
CA PRO A 404 -17.68 -24.72 4.90
C PRO A 404 -18.29 -23.49 5.59
N ASP A 405 -17.51 -22.75 6.38
CA ASP A 405 -17.91 -21.50 7.05
C ASP A 405 -17.81 -20.27 6.13
N GLY A 406 -17.44 -20.46 4.87
CA GLY A 406 -17.26 -19.41 3.87
C GLY A 406 -15.89 -18.71 3.93
N GLU A 407 -14.98 -19.15 4.79
CA GLU A 407 -13.63 -18.58 4.82
C GLU A 407 -12.84 -18.93 3.57
N VAL A 408 -12.12 -17.96 3.02
CA VAL A 408 -11.17 -18.19 1.94
C VAL A 408 -9.92 -18.85 2.49
N LEU A 409 -9.57 -20.00 1.92
CA LEU A 409 -8.33 -20.71 2.23
C LEU A 409 -7.34 -20.60 1.08
N VAL A 410 -6.06 -20.46 1.42
CA VAL A 410 -4.96 -20.34 0.45
C VAL A 410 -3.94 -21.45 0.68
N ARG A 411 -3.45 -22.05 -0.40
CA ARG A 411 -2.34 -23.00 -0.38
C ARG A 411 -1.38 -22.73 -1.52
N GLY A 412 -0.07 -22.76 -1.25
CA GLY A 412 0.96 -22.58 -2.27
C GLY A 412 2.36 -22.57 -1.71
N ALA A 413 3.35 -22.51 -2.59
CA ALA A 413 4.75 -22.54 -2.21
C ALA A 413 5.19 -21.30 -1.39
N ILE A 414 4.45 -20.19 -1.52
CA ILE A 414 4.69 -18.92 -0.82
C ILE A 414 3.83 -18.82 0.45
N ALA A 415 2.74 -19.60 0.53
CA ALA A 415 1.81 -19.59 1.66
C ALA A 415 2.34 -20.46 2.84
N ARG A 416 3.54 -20.21 3.28
CA ARG A 416 4.15 -20.83 4.48
C ARG A 416 4.79 -19.74 5.34
N PRO A 417 3.99 -18.82 5.90
CA PRO A 417 4.55 -17.72 6.63
C PRO A 417 5.23 -18.21 7.91
N GLY A 418 6.36 -17.60 8.23
CA GLY A 418 6.90 -17.63 9.56
C GLY A 418 6.58 -16.31 10.26
N TYR A 419 5.98 -16.38 11.43
CA TYR A 419 5.83 -15.21 12.28
C TYR A 419 7.13 -14.95 13.02
N TRP A 420 7.56 -13.70 13.00
CA TRP A 420 8.79 -13.27 13.64
C TRP A 420 8.49 -12.63 14.98
N VAL A 421 9.16 -13.11 16.03
CA VAL A 421 9.11 -12.54 17.37
C VAL A 421 10.53 -12.52 17.93
N ARG A 422 11.15 -11.37 18.03
CA ARG A 422 12.48 -11.13 18.64
C ARG A 422 13.55 -12.14 18.18
N GLY A 423 13.72 -12.29 16.87
CA GLY A 423 14.73 -13.21 16.33
C GLY A 423 14.27 -14.68 16.23
N THR A 424 13.09 -15.00 16.72
CA THR A 424 12.54 -16.36 16.65
C THR A 424 11.47 -16.45 15.56
N LEU A 425 11.60 -17.47 14.71
CA LEU A 425 10.64 -17.76 13.66
C LEU A 425 9.69 -18.87 14.13
N SER A 426 8.41 -18.54 14.29
CA SER A 426 7.36 -19.53 14.54
C SER A 426 6.62 -19.84 13.24
N ALA A 427 6.34 -21.11 12.98
CA ALA A 427 5.52 -21.49 11.83
C ALA A 427 4.09 -20.92 11.98
N ALA A 428 3.49 -20.48 10.85
CA ALA A 428 2.07 -20.18 10.85
C ALA A 428 1.25 -21.47 11.05
N GLU A 429 0.14 -21.34 11.73
CA GLU A 429 -0.84 -22.41 11.83
C GLU A 429 -1.47 -22.64 10.45
N THR A 430 -1.12 -23.76 9.82
CA THR A 430 -1.78 -24.29 8.64
C THR A 430 -2.67 -25.46 9.03
N LEU A 431 -3.74 -25.68 8.28
CA LEU A 431 -4.53 -26.90 8.40
C LEU A 431 -3.66 -28.12 8.02
N ALA A 432 -4.06 -29.31 8.47
CA ALA A 432 -3.30 -30.57 8.30
C ALA A 432 -2.93 -30.86 6.83
N ASP A 433 -3.71 -30.37 5.86
CA ASP A 433 -3.51 -30.49 4.43
C ASP A 433 -2.72 -29.31 3.81
N GLY A 434 -2.12 -28.44 4.63
CA GLY A 434 -1.26 -27.32 4.21
C GLY A 434 -2.01 -26.08 3.74
N TRP A 435 -3.32 -25.95 3.99
CA TRP A 435 -4.09 -24.76 3.72
C TRP A 435 -3.92 -23.72 4.85
N LEU A 436 -3.71 -22.47 4.47
CA LEU A 436 -3.66 -21.32 5.37
C LEU A 436 -5.06 -20.67 5.44
N ARG A 437 -5.52 -20.41 6.65
CA ARG A 437 -6.72 -19.60 6.90
C ARG A 437 -6.40 -18.12 6.70
N THR A 438 -7.19 -17.44 5.85
CA THR A 438 -6.93 -16.03 5.52
C THR A 438 -7.65 -15.04 6.44
N GLY A 439 -8.70 -15.49 7.10
CA GLY A 439 -9.63 -14.63 7.83
C GLY A 439 -10.52 -13.80 6.91
N ASP A 440 -10.51 -14.05 5.60
CA ASP A 440 -11.38 -13.39 4.63
C ASP A 440 -12.60 -14.24 4.33
N LEU A 441 -13.76 -13.61 4.20
CA LEU A 441 -15.02 -14.23 3.83
C LEU A 441 -15.20 -14.19 2.31
N GLY A 442 -15.62 -15.29 1.71
CA GLY A 442 -15.93 -15.38 0.30
C GLY A 442 -17.22 -16.13 0.01
N ARG A 443 -17.72 -15.97 -1.20
CA ARG A 443 -18.86 -16.74 -1.73
C ARG A 443 -18.51 -17.23 -3.13
N ALA A 444 -18.80 -18.49 -3.43
CA ALA A 444 -18.73 -19.00 -4.80
C ALA A 444 -20.02 -18.61 -5.55
N ASP A 445 -19.86 -18.21 -6.82
CA ASP A 445 -20.99 -18.12 -7.75
C ASP A 445 -21.30 -19.49 -8.40
N GLU A 446 -22.31 -19.53 -9.28
CA GLU A 446 -22.74 -20.75 -9.98
C GLU A 446 -21.64 -21.35 -10.89
N GLN A 447 -20.66 -20.55 -11.28
CA GLN A 447 -19.50 -20.96 -12.07
C GLN A 447 -18.30 -21.36 -11.19
N GLY A 448 -18.45 -21.36 -9.85
CA GLY A 448 -17.40 -21.69 -8.89
C GLY A 448 -16.35 -20.58 -8.70
N ARG A 449 -16.62 -19.37 -9.16
CA ARG A 449 -15.71 -18.22 -8.97
C ARG A 449 -15.94 -17.62 -7.58
N VAL A 450 -14.87 -17.20 -6.91
CA VAL A 450 -14.91 -16.64 -5.57
C VAL A 450 -15.09 -15.13 -5.63
N HIS A 451 -16.10 -14.64 -4.93
CA HIS A 451 -16.30 -13.23 -4.61
C HIS A 451 -15.85 -12.99 -3.18
N LEU A 452 -14.95 -12.04 -2.97
CA LEU A 452 -14.60 -11.60 -1.61
C LEU A 452 -15.73 -10.74 -1.06
N LEU A 453 -16.11 -11.02 0.18
CA LEU A 453 -17.23 -10.33 0.87
C LEU A 453 -16.75 -9.46 2.04
N GLY A 454 -15.49 -9.59 2.47
CA GLY A 454 -14.90 -8.86 3.57
C GLY A 454 -14.17 -9.75 4.56
N ARG A 455 -14.05 -9.32 5.83
CA ARG A 455 -13.37 -10.08 6.88
C ARG A 455 -14.33 -10.99 7.63
N LEU A 456 -13.95 -12.25 7.84
CA LEU A 456 -14.75 -13.23 8.56
C LEU A 456 -15.14 -12.75 9.98
N ARG A 457 -14.22 -12.10 10.70
CA ARG A 457 -14.47 -11.55 12.04
C ARG A 457 -15.38 -10.31 12.06
N ALA A 458 -15.54 -9.64 10.93
CA ALA A 458 -16.45 -8.50 10.82
C ALA A 458 -17.88 -8.93 10.48
N ARG A 459 -18.10 -10.20 10.19
CA ARG A 459 -19.41 -10.78 9.87
C ARG A 459 -20.36 -10.61 11.05
N ALA A 460 -21.53 -10.06 10.78
CA ALA A 460 -22.67 -10.07 11.69
C ALA A 460 -23.72 -11.08 11.22
N ILE A 461 -24.51 -11.58 12.14
CA ILE A 461 -25.68 -12.41 11.82
C ILE A 461 -26.90 -11.52 11.97
N GLY A 462 -27.64 -11.31 10.89
CA GLY A 462 -28.88 -10.56 10.88
C GLY A 462 -30.00 -11.27 11.64
N THR A 463 -31.09 -10.56 11.88
CA THR A 463 -32.24 -11.06 12.67
C THR A 463 -32.94 -12.27 12.06
N ARG A 464 -32.75 -12.53 10.77
CA ARG A 464 -33.27 -13.70 10.04
C ARG A 464 -32.22 -14.79 9.82
N GLY A 465 -31.05 -14.69 10.48
CA GLY A 465 -29.94 -15.64 10.33
C GLY A 465 -29.08 -15.44 9.08
N GLU A 466 -29.33 -14.39 8.30
CA GLU A 466 -28.51 -14.03 7.14
C GLU A 466 -27.15 -13.49 7.56
N SER A 467 -26.13 -13.77 6.77
CA SER A 467 -24.79 -13.22 6.95
C SER A 467 -24.73 -11.80 6.43
N ILE A 468 -24.49 -10.83 7.31
CA ILE A 468 -24.29 -9.43 6.98
C ILE A 468 -22.80 -9.14 7.01
N SER A 469 -22.25 -8.73 5.87
CA SER A 469 -20.90 -8.16 5.78
C SER A 469 -21.02 -6.64 5.82
N PRO A 470 -20.51 -5.98 6.86
CA PRO A 470 -20.53 -4.52 6.97
C PRO A 470 -19.86 -3.84 5.78
N GLU A 471 -18.82 -4.45 5.21
CA GLU A 471 -18.05 -3.92 4.11
C GLU A 471 -18.89 -3.67 2.86
N ILE A 472 -19.92 -4.49 2.60
CA ILE A 472 -20.83 -4.32 1.45
C ILE A 472 -21.57 -2.97 1.54
N ALA A 473 -22.05 -2.64 2.73
CA ALA A 473 -22.75 -1.37 2.95
C ALA A 473 -21.75 -0.19 2.97
N GLU A 474 -20.61 -0.36 3.60
CA GLU A 474 -19.54 0.64 3.62
C GLU A 474 -19.04 1.00 2.22
N ASP A 475 -18.87 0.00 1.35
CA ASP A 475 -18.49 0.20 -0.03
C ASP A 475 -19.56 1.02 -0.80
N ALA A 476 -20.84 0.74 -0.55
CA ALA A 476 -21.92 1.51 -1.15
C ALA A 476 -21.92 2.99 -0.72
N PHE A 477 -21.60 3.29 0.54
CA PHE A 477 -21.45 4.66 1.03
C PHE A 477 -20.23 5.38 0.45
N ARG A 478 -19.11 4.69 0.34
CA ARG A 478 -17.87 5.26 -0.24
C ARG A 478 -17.98 5.64 -1.72
N LEU A 479 -19.01 5.16 -2.42
CA LEU A 479 -19.30 5.61 -3.79
C LEU A 479 -19.79 7.07 -3.85
N SER A 480 -20.21 7.65 -2.72
CA SER A 480 -20.55 9.07 -2.67
C SER A 480 -19.28 9.94 -2.68
N ALA A 481 -19.26 10.96 -3.50
CA ALA A 481 -18.17 11.94 -3.51
C ALA A 481 -18.02 12.68 -2.17
N TYR A 482 -19.06 12.74 -1.35
CA TYR A 482 -19.11 13.49 -0.10
C TYR A 482 -18.79 12.65 1.13
N ILE A 483 -18.73 11.32 1.00
CA ILE A 483 -18.44 10.40 2.10
C ILE A 483 -17.04 9.85 1.90
N ALA A 484 -16.12 10.25 2.76
CA ALA A 484 -14.74 9.76 2.74
C ALA A 484 -14.65 8.32 3.23
N ASP A 485 -15.45 7.95 4.26
CA ASP A 485 -15.48 6.61 4.81
C ASP A 485 -16.76 6.32 5.56
N ALA A 486 -17.04 5.03 5.78
CA ALA A 486 -18.16 4.57 6.58
C ALA A 486 -17.73 3.39 7.45
N ILE A 487 -18.27 3.32 8.68
CA ILE A 487 -18.24 2.13 9.53
C ILE A 487 -19.66 1.70 9.78
N VAL A 488 -19.99 0.50 9.36
CA VAL A 488 -21.28 -0.12 9.66
C VAL A 488 -21.11 -1.03 10.86
N VAL A 489 -21.98 -0.82 11.85
CA VAL A 489 -22.04 -1.59 13.08
C VAL A 489 -23.44 -2.18 13.26
N PRO A 490 -23.58 -3.39 13.85
CA PRO A 490 -24.89 -3.91 14.23
C PRO A 490 -25.50 -3.01 15.31
N ALA A 491 -26.74 -2.57 15.13
CA ALA A 491 -27.49 -1.87 16.16
C ALA A 491 -28.23 -2.87 17.07
N GLN A 492 -28.60 -2.42 18.29
CA GLN A 492 -29.25 -3.27 19.30
C GLN A 492 -30.64 -3.77 18.88
N ASP A 493 -31.26 -3.08 17.94
CA ASP A 493 -32.57 -3.41 17.37
C ASP A 493 -32.51 -4.41 16.19
N GLY A 494 -31.33 -4.95 15.91
CA GLY A 494 -31.11 -5.89 14.81
C GLY A 494 -31.02 -5.25 13.43
N HIS A 495 -30.99 -3.91 13.35
CA HIS A 495 -30.70 -3.17 12.13
C HIS A 495 -29.21 -2.80 12.04
N SER A 496 -28.78 -2.32 10.91
CA SER A 496 -27.43 -1.78 10.73
C SER A 496 -27.44 -0.27 10.97
N ALA A 497 -26.43 0.20 11.71
CA ALA A 497 -26.15 1.61 11.91
C ALA A 497 -24.80 1.98 11.30
N ALA A 498 -24.61 3.21 10.83
CA ALA A 498 -23.35 3.67 10.25
C ALA A 498 -22.83 4.96 10.89
N LEU A 499 -21.52 4.99 11.09
CA LEU A 499 -20.73 6.18 11.30
C LEU A 499 -20.17 6.63 9.97
N LEU A 500 -20.46 7.84 9.54
CA LEU A 500 -19.95 8.41 8.29
C LEU A 500 -18.87 9.45 8.58
N ALA A 501 -17.70 9.28 7.99
CA ALA A 501 -16.70 10.31 7.86
C ALA A 501 -16.89 11.03 6.54
N LEU A 502 -17.11 12.33 6.55
CA LEU A 502 -17.32 13.11 5.33
C LEU A 502 -16.00 13.58 4.74
N ASP A 503 -15.98 13.78 3.42
CA ASP A 503 -14.88 14.47 2.72
C ASP A 503 -15.01 15.97 2.96
N GLU A 504 -14.27 16.47 3.94
CA GLU A 504 -14.33 17.87 4.38
C GLU A 504 -14.09 18.86 3.23
N GLU A 505 -13.11 18.58 2.37
CA GLU A 505 -12.77 19.45 1.25
C GLU A 505 -13.96 19.59 0.28
N ARG A 506 -14.61 18.48 -0.03
CA ARG A 506 -15.75 18.44 -0.95
C ARG A 506 -17.01 19.05 -0.34
N ILE A 507 -17.26 18.81 0.94
CA ILE A 507 -18.39 19.44 1.64
C ILE A 507 -18.17 20.95 1.72
N ARG A 508 -16.96 21.43 2.04
CA ARG A 508 -16.63 22.86 2.02
C ARG A 508 -16.83 23.49 0.63
N LYS A 509 -16.35 22.81 -0.40
CA LYS A 509 -16.54 23.26 -1.79
C LYS A 509 -18.02 23.35 -2.17
N HIS A 510 -18.81 22.32 -1.81
CA HIS A 510 -20.26 22.34 -2.05
C HIS A 510 -20.94 23.52 -1.35
N ALA A 511 -20.62 23.76 -0.06
CA ALA A 511 -21.18 24.88 0.68
C ALA A 511 -20.81 26.24 0.06
N GLN A 512 -19.56 26.40 -0.39
CA GLN A 512 -19.11 27.61 -1.09
C GLN A 512 -19.87 27.84 -2.40
N GLN A 513 -20.09 26.78 -3.19
CA GLN A 513 -20.87 26.84 -4.44
C GLN A 513 -22.34 27.25 -4.18
N GLN A 514 -22.91 26.75 -3.09
CA GLN A 514 -24.26 27.09 -2.64
C GLN A 514 -24.31 28.41 -1.85
N ARG A 515 -23.17 29.09 -1.65
CA ARG A 515 -23.04 30.33 -0.86
C ARG A 515 -23.56 30.19 0.57
N LEU A 516 -23.40 29.02 1.19
CA LEU A 516 -23.82 28.76 2.55
C LEU A 516 -22.81 29.38 3.51
N PRO A 517 -23.25 30.08 4.57
CA PRO A 517 -22.35 30.66 5.56
C PRO A 517 -21.88 29.58 6.54
N PHE A 518 -20.56 29.48 6.74
CA PHE A 518 -19.96 28.62 7.76
C PHE A 518 -18.62 29.20 8.23
N THR A 519 -18.20 28.89 9.45
CA THR A 519 -16.94 29.32 10.04
C THR A 519 -15.90 28.22 10.09
N ASP A 520 -16.33 27.01 10.44
CA ASP A 520 -15.50 25.82 10.59
C ASP A 520 -16.25 24.56 10.14
N TYR A 521 -15.61 23.40 10.29
CA TYR A 521 -16.21 22.14 9.88
C TYR A 521 -17.42 21.75 10.74
N ALA A 522 -17.40 22.05 12.04
CA ALA A 522 -18.51 21.74 12.92
C ALA A 522 -19.78 22.55 12.57
N SER A 523 -19.62 23.87 12.34
CA SER A 523 -20.72 24.74 11.88
C SER A 523 -21.25 24.31 10.51
N LEU A 524 -20.37 23.80 9.64
CA LEU A 524 -20.75 23.28 8.33
C LEU A 524 -21.66 22.06 8.44
N LEU A 525 -21.35 21.11 9.34
CA LEU A 525 -22.17 19.92 9.60
C LEU A 525 -23.54 20.25 10.21
N GLY A 526 -23.67 21.38 10.88
CA GLY A 526 -24.92 21.84 11.46
C GLY A 526 -25.90 22.48 10.46
N LEU A 527 -25.49 22.67 9.19
CA LEU A 527 -26.35 23.30 8.18
C LEU A 527 -27.41 22.33 7.67
N PRO A 528 -28.71 22.72 7.62
CA PRO A 528 -29.78 21.87 7.10
C PRO A 528 -29.54 21.40 5.66
N GLU A 529 -28.93 22.22 4.83
CA GLU A 529 -28.60 21.90 3.44
C GLU A 529 -27.55 20.79 3.34
N ILE A 530 -26.57 20.77 4.24
CA ILE A 530 -25.58 19.70 4.31
C ILE A 530 -26.19 18.42 4.86
N THR A 531 -27.06 18.53 5.87
CA THR A 531 -27.82 17.38 6.36
C THR A 531 -28.67 16.76 5.27
N ALA A 532 -29.39 17.59 4.49
CA ALA A 532 -30.19 17.13 3.35
C ALA A 532 -29.32 16.49 2.24
N LEU A 533 -28.15 17.08 1.94
CA LEU A 533 -27.20 16.51 0.99
C LEU A 533 -26.76 15.09 1.44
N ILE A 534 -26.37 14.92 2.70
CA ILE A 534 -25.93 13.63 3.21
C ILE A 534 -27.07 12.62 3.25
N ALA A 535 -28.28 13.04 3.65
CA ALA A 535 -29.47 12.19 3.60
C ALA A 535 -29.74 11.65 2.19
N ALA A 536 -29.65 12.51 1.18
CA ALA A 536 -29.78 12.10 -0.22
C ALA A 536 -28.71 11.10 -0.66
N GLN A 537 -27.45 11.27 -0.22
CA GLN A 537 -26.37 10.31 -0.50
C GLN A 537 -26.62 8.95 0.18
N VAL A 538 -27.14 8.97 1.39
CA VAL A 538 -27.52 7.75 2.14
C VAL A 538 -28.63 6.98 1.41
N GLU A 539 -29.66 7.66 0.93
CA GLU A 539 -30.74 7.03 0.15
C GLU A 539 -30.22 6.41 -1.15
N ILE A 540 -29.31 7.10 -1.85
CA ILE A 540 -28.68 6.57 -3.06
C ILE A 540 -27.86 5.30 -2.73
N ALA A 541 -27.10 5.30 -1.65
CA ALA A 541 -26.32 4.14 -1.23
C ALA A 541 -27.25 2.97 -0.82
N ASN A 542 -28.26 3.22 0.02
CA ASN A 542 -29.23 2.23 0.43
C ASN A 542 -30.03 1.62 -0.73
N GLY A 543 -30.31 2.42 -1.78
CA GLY A 543 -30.97 1.92 -2.98
C GLY A 543 -30.20 0.86 -3.76
N ARG A 544 -28.88 0.75 -3.50
CA ARG A 544 -27.97 -0.26 -4.10
C ARG A 544 -27.83 -1.52 -3.25
N LEU A 545 -28.33 -1.49 -2.02
CA LEU A 545 -28.17 -2.56 -1.03
C LEU A 545 -29.41 -3.46 -0.97
N THR A 546 -29.18 -4.75 -0.68
CA THR A 546 -30.28 -5.63 -0.30
C THR A 546 -30.85 -5.19 1.02
N GLU A 547 -32.09 -5.57 1.34
CA GLU A 547 -32.77 -5.19 2.58
C GLU A 547 -31.94 -5.53 3.83
N ALA A 548 -31.25 -6.65 3.83
CA ALA A 548 -30.39 -7.09 4.94
C ALA A 548 -29.16 -6.19 5.18
N HIS A 549 -28.67 -5.51 4.15
CA HIS A 549 -27.49 -4.63 4.25
C HIS A 549 -27.85 -3.15 4.36
N ARG A 550 -29.15 -2.78 4.29
CA ARG A 550 -29.56 -1.38 4.42
C ARG A 550 -29.28 -0.84 5.80
N VAL A 551 -28.76 0.38 5.82
CA VAL A 551 -28.46 1.10 7.04
C VAL A 551 -29.60 2.04 7.38
N ARG A 552 -30.13 1.94 8.60
CA ARG A 552 -31.27 2.75 9.05
C ARG A 552 -30.87 3.91 9.96
N THR A 553 -29.81 3.73 10.74
CA THR A 553 -29.33 4.76 11.66
C THR A 553 -28.00 5.30 11.17
N ILE A 554 -27.93 6.60 10.97
CA ILE A 554 -26.71 7.28 10.50
C ILE A 554 -26.23 8.27 11.56
N ARG A 555 -24.94 8.33 11.76
CA ARG A 555 -24.26 9.38 12.54
C ARG A 555 -23.07 9.88 11.75
N VAL A 556 -22.86 11.18 11.75
CA VAL A 556 -21.72 11.81 11.11
C VAL A 556 -20.62 12.05 12.15
N ILE A 557 -19.40 11.65 11.83
CA ILE A 557 -18.22 11.91 12.66
C ILE A 557 -17.92 13.41 12.58
N PRO A 558 -17.81 14.12 13.71
CA PRO A 558 -17.74 15.59 13.72
C PRO A 558 -16.41 16.17 13.25
N ARG A 559 -15.46 15.34 12.83
CA ARG A 559 -14.16 15.74 12.32
C ARG A 559 -13.62 14.73 11.29
N SER A 560 -12.60 15.14 10.54
CA SER A 560 -11.87 14.21 9.65
C SER A 560 -11.11 13.16 10.47
N LEU A 561 -11.03 11.94 9.93
CA LEU A 561 -10.26 10.85 10.54
C LEU A 561 -8.77 11.05 10.32
N HIS A 562 -7.97 10.78 11.34
CA HIS A 562 -6.52 10.96 11.31
C HIS A 562 -5.77 9.68 11.70
N GLN A 563 -4.63 9.44 11.06
CA GLN A 563 -3.72 8.35 11.43
C GLN A 563 -3.13 8.52 12.83
N GLY A 564 -2.79 9.76 13.18
CA GLY A 564 -2.22 10.10 14.50
C GLY A 564 -3.15 9.75 15.68
N ASP A 565 -4.44 9.63 15.44
CA ASP A 565 -5.45 9.22 16.42
C ASP A 565 -5.74 7.71 16.39
N GLU A 566 -4.98 6.93 15.63
CA GLU A 566 -5.17 5.48 15.40
C GLU A 566 -6.50 5.11 14.71
N GLU A 567 -7.27 6.08 14.24
CA GLU A 567 -8.54 5.88 13.54
C GLU A 567 -8.35 5.27 12.15
N LEU A 568 -7.20 5.57 11.54
CA LEU A 568 -6.74 4.92 10.34
C LEU A 568 -5.50 4.06 10.65
N THR A 569 -5.45 2.88 10.06
CA THR A 569 -4.25 2.04 10.13
C THR A 569 -3.10 2.71 9.35
N PRO A 570 -1.85 2.31 9.58
CA PRO A 570 -0.72 2.80 8.80
C PRO A 570 -0.85 2.60 7.27
N SER A 571 -1.62 1.63 6.83
CA SER A 571 -1.96 1.40 5.43
C SER A 571 -3.20 2.19 4.94
N MET A 572 -3.61 3.24 5.66
CA MET A 572 -4.77 4.09 5.36
C MET A 572 -6.11 3.36 5.38
N ARG A 573 -6.18 2.19 6.00
CA ARG A 573 -7.45 1.49 6.23
C ARG A 573 -8.07 1.95 7.54
N LEU A 574 -9.36 1.96 7.57
CA LEU A 574 -10.11 2.31 8.76
C LEU A 574 -9.87 1.30 9.88
N ASN A 575 -9.49 1.82 11.06
CA ASN A 575 -9.39 1.01 12.27
C ASN A 575 -10.76 0.94 12.94
N ARG A 576 -11.53 -0.03 12.49
CA ARG A 576 -12.93 -0.23 12.89
C ARG A 576 -13.12 -0.24 14.41
N THR A 577 -12.25 -0.95 15.12
CA THR A 577 -12.34 -1.09 16.59
C THR A 577 -12.16 0.24 17.30
N VAL A 578 -11.15 1.02 16.89
CA VAL A 578 -10.87 2.33 17.49
C VAL A 578 -12.01 3.31 17.21
N VAL A 579 -12.43 3.42 15.94
CA VAL A 579 -13.49 4.36 15.57
C VAL A 579 -14.83 3.99 16.18
N ALA A 580 -15.24 2.72 16.14
CA ALA A 580 -16.48 2.28 16.75
C ALA A 580 -16.52 2.52 18.28
N SER A 581 -15.38 2.30 18.97
CA SER A 581 -15.27 2.57 20.42
C SER A 581 -15.28 4.07 20.72
N ARG A 582 -14.51 4.87 19.97
CA ARG A 582 -14.37 6.32 20.22
C ARG A 582 -15.67 7.08 20.00
N TYR A 583 -16.44 6.69 19.01
CA TYR A 583 -17.69 7.35 18.64
C TYR A 583 -18.95 6.58 19.05
N ALA A 584 -18.82 5.60 19.96
CA ALA A 584 -19.96 4.82 20.47
C ALA A 584 -21.05 5.70 21.08
N ASN A 585 -20.68 6.81 21.72
CA ASN A 585 -21.61 7.77 22.33
C ASN A 585 -22.53 8.44 21.31
N LEU A 586 -22.10 8.59 20.04
CA LEU A 586 -22.96 9.17 19.00
C LEU A 586 -24.24 8.36 18.75
N PHE A 587 -24.24 7.06 19.07
CA PHE A 587 -25.45 6.22 18.95
C PHE A 587 -26.39 6.30 20.15
N THR A 588 -25.88 6.80 21.30
CA THR A 588 -26.66 6.94 22.52
C THR A 588 -27.30 8.33 22.65
N GLU A 589 -26.81 9.32 21.92
CA GLU A 589 -27.40 10.65 21.90
C GLU A 589 -28.71 10.64 21.07
N PRO A 590 -29.79 11.25 21.57
CA PRO A 590 -31.01 11.42 20.75
C PRO A 590 -30.64 12.25 19.50
N LEU A 591 -31.29 11.92 18.37
CA LEU A 591 -31.20 12.70 17.15
C LEU A 591 -31.52 14.17 17.51
N GLY A 592 -30.50 15.02 17.55
CA GLY A 592 -30.75 16.45 17.44
C GLY A 592 -31.42 16.65 16.07
N VAL A 593 -32.71 16.97 16.11
CA VAL A 593 -33.60 17.22 14.97
C VAL A 593 -33.07 18.46 14.21
#